data_5d7853ad23425a150ac83bed6663edce
#
_entry.id   5d7853ad23425a150ac83bed6663edce
#
_cell.length_a   1.000
_cell.length_b   1.000
_cell.length_c   1.000
_cell.angle_alpha   90.00
_cell.angle_beta   90.00
_cell.angle_gamma   90.00
#
_symmetry.space_group_name_H-M   'P 1'
#
loop_
_entity.id
_entity.type
_entity.pdbx_description
1 polymer ?
#
loop_
_entity_poly.entity_id
_entity_poly.type
_entity_poly.pdbx_seq_one_letter_code
_entity_poly.pdbx_strand_id
1 'polypeptide(L)'
;ITAQNSIGVTGVEAVESHILINQIDALFSDFEIKCLKTGMLLNERIIINTGTKLKEFAIPKIIDPVMVSRTGAKLIEDSAINAYKKLLFPQAEIVTPNIYEANLLTNIKIKNEEDIENSAQEILKLGPKAVLIKGGGLNSLKGKDFYINKAGKRDWLINKFVNTSNTHGSGCTLSAAICSYIALGFNLIESIKKAKSFIEKSLSAADPGLFIQS
;
A
#
# COMPACT_ATOMS: atom_id res chain seq x y z
N ILE A 1 3.05 14.07 8.53
CA ILE A 1 4.48 14.38 8.32
C ILE A 1 5.30 13.52 9.28
N THR A 2 6.42 12.97 8.80
CA THR A 2 7.32 12.15 9.62
C THR A 2 8.75 12.67 9.56
N ALA A 3 9.40 12.82 10.70
CA ALA A 3 10.83 12.94 10.80
C ALA A 3 11.41 11.51 10.82
N GLN A 4 11.77 11.01 9.64
CA GLN A 4 12.10 9.60 9.41
C GLN A 4 13.32 9.45 8.50
N ASN A 5 14.12 8.45 8.81
CA ASN A 5 15.22 7.98 7.97
C ASN A 5 15.19 6.44 7.85
N SER A 6 16.23 5.83 7.28
CA SER A 6 16.32 4.37 7.12
C SER A 6 16.48 3.60 8.44
N ILE A 7 16.79 4.29 9.55
CA ILE A 7 17.07 3.70 10.87
C ILE A 7 15.85 3.79 11.79
N GLY A 8 15.08 4.88 11.73
CA GLY A 8 13.94 5.07 12.61
C GLY A 8 13.08 6.28 12.33
N VAL A 9 12.03 6.42 13.14
CA VAL A 9 11.09 7.55 13.16
C VAL A 9 11.30 8.30 14.46
N THR A 10 11.68 9.58 14.40
CA THR A 10 11.95 10.44 15.57
C THR A 10 10.85 11.44 15.86
N GLY A 11 9.92 11.64 14.91
CA GLY A 11 8.77 12.52 15.09
C GLY A 11 7.67 12.22 14.08
N VAL A 12 6.42 12.40 14.51
CA VAL A 12 5.23 12.27 13.68
C VAL A 12 4.29 13.41 14.01
N GLU A 13 3.86 14.15 12.99
CA GLU A 13 2.90 15.24 13.11
C GLU A 13 1.75 15.07 12.12
N ALA A 14 0.53 15.26 12.59
CA ALA A 14 -0.66 15.24 11.75
C ALA A 14 -0.78 16.51 10.92
N VAL A 15 -1.04 16.38 9.63
CA VAL A 15 -1.44 17.52 8.80
C VAL A 15 -2.88 17.91 9.17
N GLU A 16 -3.16 19.22 9.26
CA GLU A 16 -4.52 19.69 9.49
C GLU A 16 -5.45 19.29 8.33
N SER A 17 -6.64 18.79 8.69
CA SER A 17 -7.58 18.22 7.73
C SER A 17 -7.97 19.18 6.61
N HIS A 18 -8.14 20.47 6.92
CA HIS A 18 -8.48 21.47 5.90
C HIS A 18 -7.34 21.69 4.89
N ILE A 19 -6.09 21.63 5.33
CA ILE A 19 -4.93 21.75 4.42
C ILE A 19 -4.86 20.52 3.51
N LEU A 20 -5.09 19.30 4.05
CA LEU A 20 -5.12 18.08 3.24
C LEU A 20 -6.21 18.15 2.16
N ILE A 21 -7.42 18.57 2.52
CA ILE A 21 -8.53 18.69 1.56
C ILE A 21 -8.22 19.75 0.50
N ASN A 22 -7.73 20.91 0.92
CA ASN A 22 -7.35 21.99 -0.01
C ASN A 22 -6.26 21.56 -1.00
N GLN A 23 -5.27 20.74 -0.58
CA GLN A 23 -4.27 20.18 -1.48
C GLN A 23 -4.90 19.24 -2.51
N ILE A 24 -5.84 18.37 -2.09
CA ILE A 24 -6.55 17.48 -3.01
C ILE A 24 -7.34 18.32 -4.03
N ASP A 25 -8.10 19.30 -3.57
CA ASP A 25 -8.90 20.19 -4.44
C ASP A 25 -8.02 20.95 -5.42
N ALA A 26 -6.90 21.51 -4.96
CA ALA A 26 -5.97 22.22 -5.83
C ALA A 26 -5.41 21.33 -6.96
N LEU A 27 -5.06 20.07 -6.65
CA LEU A 27 -4.57 19.13 -7.66
C LEU A 27 -5.66 18.75 -8.67
N PHE A 28 -6.87 18.43 -8.20
CA PHE A 28 -7.96 18.01 -9.08
C PHE A 28 -8.59 19.15 -9.88
N SER A 29 -8.42 20.41 -9.45
CA SER A 29 -8.90 21.57 -10.21
C SER A 29 -7.98 21.95 -11.37
N ASP A 30 -6.71 21.53 -11.34
CA ASP A 30 -5.68 21.95 -12.32
C ASP A 30 -5.24 20.77 -13.22
N PHE A 31 -5.16 19.55 -12.68
CA PHE A 31 -4.61 18.39 -13.38
C PHE A 31 -5.65 17.34 -13.70
N GLU A 32 -5.52 16.69 -14.87
CA GLU A 32 -6.24 15.47 -15.21
C GLU A 32 -5.63 14.26 -14.49
N ILE A 33 -6.06 14.01 -13.26
CA ILE A 33 -5.58 12.90 -12.45
C ILE A 33 -6.20 11.59 -12.91
N LYS A 34 -5.39 10.65 -13.38
CA LYS A 34 -5.84 9.34 -13.92
C LYS A 34 -5.84 8.20 -12.90
N CYS A 35 -5.07 8.32 -11.84
CA CYS A 35 -5.00 7.36 -10.74
C CYS A 35 -4.43 8.07 -9.51
N LEU A 36 -4.80 7.62 -8.33
CA LEU A 36 -4.20 8.11 -7.08
C LEU A 36 -3.81 6.97 -6.17
N LYS A 37 -2.89 7.24 -5.25
CA LYS A 37 -2.59 6.34 -4.15
C LYS A 37 -2.69 7.06 -2.81
N THR A 38 -3.09 6.31 -1.76
CA THR A 38 -2.88 6.72 -0.38
C THR A 38 -1.74 5.92 0.25
N GLY A 39 -1.00 6.54 1.15
CA GLY A 39 0.00 5.89 2.00
C GLY A 39 -0.38 6.04 3.46
N MET A 40 0.57 6.49 4.30
CA MET A 40 0.35 6.72 5.73
C MET A 40 -0.63 7.88 5.95
N LEU A 41 -1.80 7.58 6.52
CA LEU A 41 -2.84 8.55 6.87
C LEU A 41 -2.96 8.81 8.38
N LEU A 42 -2.08 8.23 9.15
CA LEU A 42 -1.82 8.42 10.57
C LEU A 42 -2.99 8.09 11.50
N ASN A 43 -4.13 8.81 11.43
CA ASN A 43 -5.22 8.71 12.40
C ASN A 43 -6.59 8.66 11.74
N GLU A 44 -7.61 8.34 12.54
CA GLU A 44 -8.99 8.19 12.10
C GLU A 44 -9.53 9.45 11.42
N ARG A 45 -9.25 10.64 11.96
CA ARG A 45 -9.72 11.92 11.41
C ARG A 45 -9.23 12.13 9.98
N ILE A 46 -7.95 11.91 9.72
CA ILE A 46 -7.37 12.05 8.38
C ILE A 46 -7.97 11.01 7.43
N ILE A 47 -8.15 9.77 7.89
CA ILE A 47 -8.74 8.69 7.07
C ILE A 47 -10.19 9.01 6.70
N ILE A 48 -10.99 9.50 7.65
CA ILE A 48 -12.39 9.87 7.39
C ILE A 48 -12.45 11.00 6.35
N ASN A 49 -11.68 12.07 6.56
CA ASN A 49 -11.66 13.21 5.65
C ASN A 49 -11.17 12.81 4.25
N THR A 50 -10.06 12.08 4.18
CA THR A 50 -9.54 11.57 2.90
C THR A 50 -10.55 10.64 2.23
N GLY A 51 -11.07 9.64 2.93
CA GLY A 51 -12.00 8.66 2.38
C GLY A 51 -13.32 9.29 1.90
N THR A 52 -13.81 10.31 2.60
CA THR A 52 -14.99 11.09 2.19
C THR A 52 -14.69 11.90 0.92
N LYS A 53 -13.58 12.62 0.91
CA LYS A 53 -13.18 13.45 -0.24
C LYS A 53 -12.91 12.61 -1.49
N LEU A 54 -12.25 11.48 -1.36
CA LEU A 54 -11.91 10.64 -2.50
C LEU A 54 -13.13 9.97 -3.18
N LYS A 55 -14.30 9.93 -2.53
CA LYS A 55 -15.54 9.47 -3.17
C LYS A 55 -16.01 10.36 -4.31
N GLU A 56 -15.63 11.63 -4.30
CA GLU A 56 -15.99 12.59 -5.35
C GLU A 56 -15.32 12.26 -6.71
N PHE A 57 -14.26 11.45 -6.70
CA PHE A 57 -13.45 11.18 -7.89
C PHE A 57 -13.63 9.73 -8.35
N ALA A 58 -14.12 9.56 -9.58
CA ALA A 58 -14.37 8.24 -10.20
C ALA A 58 -13.13 7.66 -10.90
N ILE A 59 -11.95 7.77 -10.27
CA ILE A 59 -10.68 7.25 -10.79
C ILE A 59 -10.17 6.07 -9.96
N PRO A 60 -9.29 5.20 -10.50
CA PRO A 60 -8.65 4.13 -9.75
C PRO A 60 -7.90 4.64 -8.50
N LYS A 61 -8.05 3.95 -7.39
CA LYS A 61 -7.44 4.29 -6.10
C LYS A 61 -6.63 3.12 -5.57
N ILE A 62 -5.35 3.33 -5.37
CA ILE A 62 -4.44 2.35 -4.79
C ILE A 62 -4.34 2.66 -3.29
N ILE A 63 -4.86 1.80 -2.46
CA ILE A 63 -4.83 2.00 -1.00
C ILE A 63 -3.70 1.17 -0.41
N ASP A 64 -2.61 1.83 -0.04
CA ASP A 64 -1.50 1.22 0.71
C ASP A 64 -1.73 1.53 2.19
N PRO A 65 -2.22 0.55 2.98
CA PRO A 65 -2.64 0.80 4.35
C PRO A 65 -1.45 0.79 5.30
N VAL A 66 -0.61 1.82 5.23
CA VAL A 66 0.60 1.93 6.07
C VAL A 66 0.20 2.10 7.53
N MET A 67 0.29 1.01 8.30
CA MET A 67 -0.13 0.93 9.72
C MET A 67 1.00 0.57 10.66
N VAL A 68 2.10 0.05 10.13
CA VAL A 68 3.26 -0.37 10.91
C VAL A 68 4.54 0.19 10.34
N SER A 69 5.48 0.51 11.24
CA SER A 69 6.84 0.88 10.83
C SER A 69 7.60 -0.36 10.30
N ARG A 70 8.74 -0.13 9.68
CA ARG A 70 9.65 -1.21 9.27
C ARG A 70 10.08 -2.11 10.43
N THR A 71 10.16 -1.55 11.65
CA THR A 71 10.51 -2.27 12.87
C THR A 71 9.35 -3.04 13.48
N GLY A 72 8.16 -3.02 12.85
CA GLY A 72 6.95 -3.67 13.33
C GLY A 72 6.16 -2.89 14.40
N ALA A 73 6.60 -1.69 14.76
CA ALA A 73 5.86 -0.85 15.69
C ALA A 73 4.56 -0.37 15.04
N LYS A 74 3.43 -0.54 15.74
CA LYS A 74 2.13 -0.05 15.32
C LYS A 74 2.13 1.47 15.31
N LEU A 75 1.82 2.08 14.17
CA LEU A 75 1.79 3.53 13.95
C LEU A 75 0.39 4.13 14.00
N ILE A 76 -0.65 3.30 14.22
CA ILE A 76 -2.04 3.67 14.02
C ILE A 76 -2.91 3.12 15.16
N GLU A 77 -3.97 3.84 15.51
CA GLU A 77 -4.97 3.41 16.49
C GLU A 77 -5.99 2.44 15.89
N ASP A 78 -6.70 1.68 16.75
CA ASP A 78 -7.71 0.71 16.28
C ASP A 78 -8.90 1.37 15.60
N SER A 79 -9.31 2.55 16.03
CA SER A 79 -10.36 3.36 15.39
C SER A 79 -10.01 3.67 13.94
N ALA A 80 -8.75 4.02 13.68
CA ALA A 80 -8.25 4.31 12.35
C ALA A 80 -8.24 3.06 11.43
N ILE A 81 -7.97 1.86 11.97
CA ILE A 81 -8.08 0.60 11.21
C ILE A 81 -9.54 0.39 10.74
N ASN A 82 -10.49 0.64 11.62
CA ASN A 82 -11.92 0.56 11.26
C ASN A 82 -12.32 1.58 10.20
N ALA A 83 -11.78 2.79 10.26
CA ALA A 83 -12.01 3.81 9.24
C ALA A 83 -11.47 3.40 7.85
N TYR A 84 -10.27 2.78 7.77
CA TYR A 84 -9.75 2.18 6.54
C TYR A 84 -10.75 1.17 5.95
N LYS A 85 -11.21 0.21 6.75
CA LYS A 85 -12.13 -0.86 6.33
C LYS A 85 -13.45 -0.31 5.81
N LYS A 86 -14.01 0.72 6.46
CA LYS A 86 -15.34 1.26 6.14
C LYS A 86 -15.32 2.30 5.01
N LEU A 87 -14.26 3.08 4.87
CA LEU A 87 -14.27 4.25 4.01
C LEU A 87 -13.34 4.13 2.79
N LEU A 88 -12.15 3.56 2.94
CA LEU A 88 -11.17 3.50 1.86
C LEU A 88 -11.22 2.20 1.07
N PHE A 89 -11.35 1.04 1.74
CA PHE A 89 -11.35 -0.24 1.05
C PHE A 89 -12.50 -0.42 0.06
N PRO A 90 -13.76 0.00 0.35
CA PRO A 90 -14.86 -0.16 -0.61
C PRO A 90 -14.67 0.60 -1.93
N GLN A 91 -13.82 1.64 -1.96
CA GLN A 91 -13.54 2.42 -3.16
C GLN A 91 -12.17 2.09 -3.81
N ALA A 92 -11.43 1.13 -3.23
CA ALA A 92 -10.11 0.77 -3.73
C ALA A 92 -10.16 -0.08 -5.00
N GLU A 93 -9.35 0.30 -6.00
CA GLU A 93 -9.01 -0.57 -7.12
C GLU A 93 -8.19 -1.77 -6.62
N ILE A 94 -7.24 -1.50 -5.72
CA ILE A 94 -6.45 -2.51 -5.03
C ILE A 94 -6.01 -2.01 -3.65
N VAL A 95 -5.94 -2.93 -2.69
CA VAL A 95 -5.32 -2.73 -1.38
C VAL A 95 -4.01 -3.51 -1.33
N THR A 96 -2.91 -2.89 -0.84
CA THR A 96 -1.56 -3.46 -0.90
C THR A 96 -0.91 -3.64 0.48
N PRO A 97 -1.50 -4.37 1.43
CA PRO A 97 -0.92 -4.56 2.76
C PRO A 97 0.33 -5.44 2.72
N ASN A 98 1.26 -5.20 3.65
CA ASN A 98 2.27 -6.18 4.00
C ASN A 98 1.68 -7.22 4.99
N ILE A 99 2.47 -8.23 5.37
CA ILE A 99 2.03 -9.30 6.28
C ILE A 99 1.57 -8.76 7.63
N TYR A 100 2.28 -7.79 8.21
CA TYR A 100 1.93 -7.22 9.52
C TYR A 100 0.63 -6.42 9.45
N GLU A 101 0.43 -5.68 8.37
CA GLU A 101 -0.81 -4.95 8.10
C GLU A 101 -1.98 -5.91 7.84
N ALA A 102 -1.75 -6.98 7.08
CA ALA A 102 -2.75 -8.02 6.86
C ALA A 102 -3.17 -8.70 8.17
N ASN A 103 -2.21 -8.98 9.08
CA ASN A 103 -2.52 -9.50 10.42
C ASN A 103 -3.44 -8.56 11.21
N LEU A 104 -3.16 -7.24 11.19
CA LEU A 104 -3.99 -6.24 11.88
C LEU A 104 -5.37 -6.10 11.26
N LEU A 105 -5.46 -6.23 9.95
CA LEU A 105 -6.72 -6.12 9.21
C LEU A 105 -7.63 -7.31 9.41
N THR A 106 -7.09 -8.52 9.56
CA THR A 106 -7.88 -9.76 9.56
C THR A 106 -7.90 -10.49 10.90
N ASN A 107 -7.01 -10.13 11.82
CA ASN A 107 -6.70 -10.88 13.05
C ASN A 107 -6.19 -12.31 12.78
N ILE A 108 -5.76 -12.62 11.55
CA ILE A 108 -5.12 -13.90 11.20
C ILE A 108 -3.62 -13.73 11.41
N LYS A 109 -3.02 -14.62 12.21
CA LYS A 109 -1.56 -14.66 12.39
C LYS A 109 -0.92 -15.40 11.22
N ILE A 110 -0.46 -14.68 10.23
CA ILE A 110 0.14 -15.23 9.00
C ILE A 110 1.49 -15.85 9.31
N LYS A 111 1.64 -17.15 8.96
CA LYS A 111 2.87 -17.95 9.12
C LYS A 111 3.30 -18.66 7.84
N ASN A 112 2.38 -18.84 6.89
CA ASN A 112 2.57 -19.61 5.66
C ASN A 112 1.73 -19.04 4.49
N GLU A 113 1.79 -19.67 3.33
CA GLU A 113 1.07 -19.26 2.12
C GLU A 113 -0.46 -19.33 2.31
N GLU A 114 -0.97 -20.37 2.96
CA GLU A 114 -2.41 -20.57 3.21
C GLU A 114 -2.99 -19.45 4.08
N ASP A 115 -2.27 -19.03 5.11
CA ASP A 115 -2.69 -17.90 5.95
C ASP A 115 -2.75 -16.60 5.16
N ILE A 116 -1.84 -16.38 4.19
CA ILE A 116 -1.87 -15.22 3.28
C ILE A 116 -3.10 -15.28 2.39
N GLU A 117 -3.39 -16.44 1.80
CA GLU A 117 -4.57 -16.60 0.95
C GLU A 117 -5.87 -16.34 1.71
N ASN A 118 -5.98 -16.89 2.91
CA ASN A 118 -7.11 -16.67 3.80
C ASN A 118 -7.24 -15.18 4.19
N SER A 119 -6.14 -14.55 4.57
CA SER A 119 -6.14 -13.11 4.90
C SER A 119 -6.54 -12.25 3.70
N ALA A 120 -6.05 -12.57 2.50
CA ALA A 120 -6.41 -11.85 1.29
C ALA A 120 -7.90 -11.96 0.96
N GLN A 121 -8.51 -13.14 1.18
CA GLN A 121 -9.95 -13.34 1.03
C GLN A 121 -10.76 -12.51 2.02
N GLU A 122 -10.34 -12.47 3.30
CA GLU A 122 -11.01 -11.64 4.32
C GLU A 122 -10.91 -10.14 3.99
N ILE A 123 -9.75 -9.67 3.53
CA ILE A 123 -9.60 -8.27 3.10
C ILE A 123 -10.47 -7.99 1.87
N LEU A 124 -10.57 -8.92 0.92
CA LEU A 124 -11.39 -8.75 -0.28
C LEU A 124 -12.89 -8.58 0.05
N LYS A 125 -13.39 -9.24 1.11
CA LYS A 125 -14.77 -9.08 1.61
C LYS A 125 -15.05 -7.68 2.14
N LEU A 126 -14.02 -6.90 2.49
CA LEU A 126 -14.15 -5.51 2.94
C LEU A 126 -14.42 -4.52 1.79
N GLY A 127 -14.49 -4.99 0.54
CA GLY A 127 -15.01 -4.23 -0.58
C GLY A 127 -14.03 -3.79 -1.67
N PRO A 128 -12.70 -3.92 -1.56
CA PRO A 128 -11.80 -3.55 -2.64
C PRO A 128 -12.02 -4.45 -3.86
N LYS A 129 -11.66 -3.99 -5.08
CA LYS A 129 -11.75 -4.83 -6.28
C LYS A 129 -10.66 -5.90 -6.32
N ALA A 130 -9.51 -5.62 -5.71
CA ALA A 130 -8.39 -6.56 -5.62
C ALA A 130 -7.58 -6.36 -4.32
N VAL A 131 -6.77 -7.37 -3.98
CA VAL A 131 -5.83 -7.35 -2.86
C VAL A 131 -4.49 -7.90 -3.34
N LEU A 132 -3.40 -7.26 -2.92
CA LEU A 132 -2.03 -7.73 -3.10
C LEU A 132 -1.34 -7.77 -1.74
N ILE A 133 -1.19 -8.94 -1.13
CA ILE A 133 -0.42 -9.08 0.12
C ILE A 133 1.06 -9.26 -0.21
N LYS A 134 1.89 -8.34 0.33
CA LYS A 134 3.36 -8.34 0.15
C LYS A 134 4.00 -9.36 1.07
N GLY A 135 4.59 -10.42 0.52
CA GLY A 135 5.12 -11.57 1.28
C GLY A 135 6.47 -11.34 1.96
N GLY A 136 7.15 -10.24 1.67
CA GLY A 136 8.53 -9.98 2.12
C GLY A 136 8.77 -9.95 3.64
N GLY A 137 7.73 -9.94 4.46
CA GLY A 137 7.81 -10.03 5.93
C GLY A 137 8.12 -11.44 6.46
N LEU A 138 7.99 -12.49 5.66
CA LEU A 138 8.38 -13.86 5.98
C LEU A 138 9.57 -14.29 5.14
N ASN A 139 10.58 -14.92 5.77
CA ASN A 139 11.79 -15.36 5.06
C ASN A 139 11.50 -16.34 3.93
N SER A 140 10.52 -17.22 4.10
CA SER A 140 10.08 -18.21 3.09
C SER A 140 9.34 -17.57 1.91
N LEU A 141 8.90 -16.33 2.01
CA LEU A 141 8.08 -15.65 1.02
C LEU A 141 8.72 -14.39 0.44
N LYS A 142 10.01 -14.18 0.69
CA LYS A 142 10.78 -13.08 0.09
C LYS A 142 10.72 -13.18 -1.44
N GLY A 143 10.34 -12.07 -2.09
CA GLY A 143 10.14 -12.00 -3.54
C GLY A 143 8.77 -12.50 -4.03
N LYS A 144 7.94 -13.07 -3.14
CA LYS A 144 6.59 -13.56 -3.48
C LYS A 144 5.53 -12.63 -2.90
N ASP A 145 4.53 -12.27 -3.69
CA ASP A 145 3.35 -11.53 -3.26
C ASP A 145 2.10 -12.25 -3.77
N PHE A 146 1.05 -12.28 -2.96
CA PHE A 146 -0.20 -12.95 -3.33
C PHE A 146 -1.23 -11.94 -3.81
N TYR A 147 -1.79 -12.20 -4.98
CA TYR A 147 -2.83 -11.40 -5.62
C TYR A 147 -4.15 -12.16 -5.69
N ILE A 148 -5.25 -11.47 -5.37
CA ILE A 148 -6.63 -11.95 -5.58
C ILE A 148 -7.53 -10.79 -6.00
N ASN A 149 -8.56 -11.06 -6.83
CA ASN A 149 -9.58 -10.08 -7.17
C ASN A 149 -11.01 -10.61 -7.06
N LYS A 150 -11.99 -9.72 -7.15
CA LYS A 150 -13.43 -10.06 -7.10
C LYS A 150 -13.92 -11.00 -8.21
N ALA A 151 -13.21 -11.06 -9.34
CA ALA A 151 -13.52 -11.99 -10.43
C ALA A 151 -13.01 -13.42 -10.17
N GLY A 152 -12.45 -13.67 -8.97
CA GLY A 152 -11.94 -14.98 -8.56
C GLY A 152 -10.53 -15.31 -9.06
N LYS A 153 -9.89 -14.41 -9.81
CA LYS A 153 -8.49 -14.60 -10.22
C LYS A 153 -7.58 -14.48 -8.99
N ARG A 154 -6.74 -15.49 -8.80
CA ARG A 154 -5.70 -15.53 -7.76
C ARG A 154 -4.38 -15.99 -8.36
N ASP A 155 -3.27 -15.43 -7.90
CA ASP A 155 -1.93 -15.71 -8.43
C ASP A 155 -0.84 -15.36 -7.41
N TRP A 156 0.21 -16.17 -7.35
CA TRP A 156 1.44 -15.86 -6.66
C TRP A 156 2.41 -15.17 -7.64
N LEU A 157 2.65 -13.89 -7.42
CA LEU A 157 3.53 -13.09 -8.23
C LEU A 157 4.95 -13.18 -7.69
N ILE A 158 5.82 -13.89 -8.40
CA ILE A 158 7.18 -14.21 -7.96
C ILE A 158 8.18 -13.37 -8.74
N ASN A 159 9.08 -12.70 -8.03
CA ASN A 159 10.25 -12.01 -8.57
C ASN A 159 11.52 -12.55 -7.92
N LYS A 160 12.65 -12.28 -8.54
CA LYS A 160 13.95 -12.60 -7.95
C LYS A 160 14.11 -11.87 -6.62
N PHE A 161 14.44 -12.62 -5.57
CA PHE A 161 14.79 -12.03 -4.28
C PHE A 161 16.14 -11.33 -4.39
N VAL A 162 16.17 -10.05 -4.03
CA VAL A 162 17.39 -9.27 -3.91
C VAL A 162 17.83 -9.26 -2.45
N ASN A 163 18.98 -9.85 -2.15
CA ASN A 163 19.53 -9.89 -0.79
C ASN A 163 20.20 -8.54 -0.45
N THR A 164 19.41 -7.62 0.08
CA THR A 164 19.87 -6.29 0.49
C THR A 164 19.19 -5.84 1.78
N SER A 165 19.88 -5.02 2.57
CA SER A 165 19.30 -4.32 3.73
C SER A 165 18.56 -3.03 3.33
N ASN A 166 18.77 -2.53 2.11
CA ASN A 166 18.26 -1.26 1.60
C ASN A 166 16.82 -1.38 1.09
N THR A 167 15.91 -1.80 1.97
CA THR A 167 14.50 -2.06 1.65
C THR A 167 13.55 -0.97 2.13
N HIS A 168 14.08 0.10 2.77
CA HIS A 168 13.24 1.19 3.27
C HIS A 168 12.53 1.90 2.12
N GLY A 169 11.21 2.10 2.26
CA GLY A 169 10.38 2.73 1.23
C GLY A 169 9.93 1.82 0.08
N SER A 170 10.46 0.58 -0.04
CA SER A 170 10.12 -0.32 -1.16
C SER A 170 8.62 -0.62 -1.28
N GLY A 171 7.89 -0.77 -0.16
CA GLY A 171 6.45 -0.98 -0.16
C GLY A 171 5.68 0.23 -0.70
N CYS A 172 6.02 1.44 -0.23
CA CYS A 172 5.42 2.68 -0.71
C CYS A 172 5.76 2.95 -2.19
N THR A 173 6.99 2.62 -2.61
CA THR A 173 7.41 2.71 -4.01
C THR A 173 6.64 1.73 -4.88
N LEU A 174 6.40 0.49 -4.42
CA LEU A 174 5.58 -0.48 -5.15
C LEU A 174 4.16 0.06 -5.41
N SER A 175 3.48 0.56 -4.38
CA SER A 175 2.14 1.11 -4.52
C SER A 175 2.11 2.35 -5.42
N ALA A 176 3.14 3.22 -5.37
CA ALA A 176 3.27 4.36 -6.26
C ALA A 176 3.53 3.94 -7.71
N ALA A 177 4.39 2.95 -7.95
CA ALA A 177 4.65 2.43 -9.28
C ALA A 177 3.40 1.76 -9.89
N ILE A 178 2.62 0.99 -9.10
CA ILE A 178 1.34 0.43 -9.56
C ILE A 178 0.41 1.56 -10.02
N CYS A 179 0.26 2.62 -9.20
CA CYS A 179 -0.55 3.78 -9.51
C CYS A 179 -0.09 4.46 -10.81
N SER A 180 1.21 4.66 -10.99
CA SER A 180 1.80 5.27 -12.18
C SER A 180 1.56 4.45 -13.44
N TYR A 181 1.74 3.12 -13.39
CA TYR A 181 1.48 2.26 -14.55
C TYR A 181 -0.01 2.20 -14.92
N ILE A 182 -0.92 2.25 -13.94
CA ILE A 182 -2.36 2.38 -14.22
C ILE A 182 -2.66 3.72 -14.90
N ALA A 183 -2.07 4.82 -14.41
CA ALA A 183 -2.23 6.14 -15.01
C ALA A 183 -1.69 6.21 -16.46
N LEU A 184 -0.69 5.40 -16.79
CA LEU A 184 -0.15 5.21 -18.15
C LEU A 184 -1.02 4.30 -19.04
N GLY A 185 -2.13 3.76 -18.53
CA GLY A 185 -3.11 2.97 -19.31
C GLY A 185 -2.91 1.45 -19.27
N PHE A 186 -1.97 0.94 -18.45
CA PHE A 186 -1.83 -0.51 -18.27
C PHE A 186 -2.96 -1.06 -17.39
N ASN A 187 -3.40 -2.29 -17.66
CA ASN A 187 -4.34 -2.96 -16.76
C ASN A 187 -3.68 -3.29 -15.40
N LEU A 188 -4.51 -3.59 -14.40
CA LEU A 188 -4.05 -3.77 -13.02
C LEU A 188 -2.95 -4.84 -12.88
N ILE A 189 -3.13 -6.02 -13.49
CA ILE A 189 -2.15 -7.10 -13.34
C ILE A 189 -0.82 -6.80 -14.06
N GLU A 190 -0.85 -6.17 -15.20
CA GLU A 190 0.33 -5.68 -15.88
C GLU A 190 1.05 -4.59 -15.08
N SER A 191 0.29 -3.66 -14.50
CA SER A 191 0.82 -2.61 -13.63
C SER A 191 1.54 -3.18 -12.42
N ILE A 192 0.97 -4.22 -11.77
CA ILE A 192 1.62 -4.90 -10.64
C ILE A 192 2.92 -5.58 -11.10
N LYS A 193 2.91 -6.33 -12.21
CA LYS A 193 4.10 -7.02 -12.72
C LYS A 193 5.21 -6.03 -13.07
N LYS A 194 4.89 -4.94 -13.75
CA LYS A 194 5.84 -3.86 -14.08
C LYS A 194 6.39 -3.19 -12.82
N ALA A 195 5.54 -2.87 -11.85
CA ALA A 195 5.94 -2.29 -10.58
C ALA A 195 6.88 -3.22 -9.79
N LYS A 196 6.60 -4.52 -9.73
CA LYS A 196 7.48 -5.52 -9.09
C LYS A 196 8.84 -5.60 -9.79
N SER A 197 8.88 -5.58 -11.12
CA SER A 197 10.14 -5.56 -11.87
C SER A 197 10.93 -4.26 -11.61
N PHE A 198 10.25 -3.11 -11.52
CA PHE A 198 10.86 -1.84 -11.16
C PHE A 198 11.50 -1.91 -9.76
N ILE A 199 10.77 -2.44 -8.77
CA ILE A 199 11.29 -2.61 -7.40
C ILE A 199 12.51 -3.53 -7.37
N GLU A 200 12.48 -4.67 -8.09
CA GLU A 200 13.60 -5.61 -8.17
C GLU A 200 14.87 -4.92 -8.71
N LYS A 201 14.74 -4.15 -9.79
CA LYS A 201 15.84 -3.37 -10.36
C LYS A 201 16.36 -2.31 -9.39
N SER A 202 15.46 -1.55 -8.77
CA SER A 202 15.82 -0.49 -7.82
C SER A 202 16.53 -1.05 -6.58
N LEU A 203 16.06 -2.18 -6.03
CA LEU A 203 16.74 -2.85 -4.92
C LEU A 203 18.12 -3.38 -5.31
N SER A 204 18.28 -3.87 -6.54
CA SER A 204 19.56 -4.36 -7.05
C SER A 204 20.59 -3.24 -7.27
N ALA A 205 20.12 -2.01 -7.53
CA ALA A 205 20.96 -0.83 -7.78
C ALA A 205 21.15 0.06 -6.54
N ALA A 206 20.42 -0.21 -5.43
CA ALA A 206 20.42 0.66 -4.26
C ALA A 206 21.74 0.61 -3.51
N ASP A 207 22.32 1.79 -3.27
CA ASP A 207 23.46 1.95 -2.38
C ASP A 207 23.07 1.74 -0.90
N PRO A 208 24.04 1.40 -0.01
CA PRO A 208 23.77 1.28 1.41
C PRO A 208 23.08 2.53 1.99
N GLY A 209 21.90 2.33 2.59
CA GLY A 209 21.12 3.41 3.20
C GLY A 209 20.23 4.23 2.28
N LEU A 210 20.31 4.02 0.95
CA LEU A 210 19.47 4.72 -0.04
C LEU A 210 18.67 3.72 -0.87
N PHE A 211 17.41 4.04 -1.12
CA PHE A 211 16.60 3.37 -2.13
C PHE A 211 16.60 4.24 -3.38
N ILE A 212 17.47 3.91 -4.34
CA ILE A 212 17.60 4.66 -5.58
C ILE A 212 16.54 4.20 -6.56
N GLN A 213 15.73 5.14 -6.98
CA GLN A 213 14.74 4.98 -8.04
C GLN A 213 15.37 5.44 -9.36
N SER A 214 15.98 4.54 -10.09
CA SER A 214 16.53 4.81 -11.41
C SER A 214 15.60 4.35 -12.53
#